data_81b60e1da9b05b6ae71d69cfde9505b5
#
_entry.id   81b60e1da9b05b6ae71d69cfde9505b5
#
_cell.length_a   1.000
_cell.length_b   1.000
_cell.length_c   1.000
_cell.angle_alpha   90.00
_cell.angle_beta   90.00
_cell.angle_gamma   90.00
#
_symmetry.space_group_name_H-M   'P 1'
#
loop_
_entity.id
_entity.type
_entity.pdbx_description
1 polymer ?
#
loop_
_entity_poly.entity_id
_entity_poly.type
_entity_poly.pdbx_seq_one_letter_code
_entity_poly.pdbx_strand_id
1 'polypeptide(L)'
;LLIGLILCLVGDVLLLGDGPASFLGGLIAFLLGHVAYIAAFRRVPSADPMWGGIILVTVVVLVLLWFRLLPKMVRDWRDGAPLVLYAVIIGLMAVLGWATGHLVVAIGGTLFLVSDAVLAYNRFERQLVHGRLIVMVTYHLAQFLIVWGLLRV
;
A
#
# COMPACT_ATOMS: atom_id res chain seq x y z
N LEU A 1 7.78 -1.22 -13.06
CA LEU A 1 8.26 -2.04 -11.96
C LEU A 1 9.48 -1.40 -11.28
N LEU A 2 10.62 -1.22 -11.96
CA LEU A 2 11.87 -0.71 -11.39
C LEU A 2 11.70 0.66 -10.70
N ILE A 3 10.96 1.58 -11.32
CA ILE A 3 10.65 2.89 -10.72
C ILE A 3 9.95 2.72 -9.37
N GLY A 4 8.98 1.80 -9.27
CA GLY A 4 8.30 1.52 -8.01
C GLY A 4 9.24 1.03 -6.92
N LEU A 5 10.15 0.10 -7.26
CA LEU A 5 11.17 -0.41 -6.32
C LEU A 5 12.11 0.70 -5.83
N ILE A 6 12.60 1.56 -6.75
CA ILE A 6 13.49 2.67 -6.38
C ILE A 6 12.78 3.66 -5.46
N LEU A 7 11.52 4.01 -5.78
CA LEU A 7 10.74 4.92 -4.95
C LEU A 7 10.46 4.33 -3.56
N CYS A 8 10.16 3.04 -3.47
CA CYS A 8 10.01 2.35 -2.19
C CYS A 8 11.33 2.35 -1.39
N LEU A 9 12.47 2.09 -2.04
CA LEU A 9 13.78 2.18 -1.39
C LEU A 9 14.07 3.59 -0.86
N VAL A 10 13.73 4.62 -1.62
CA VAL A 10 13.83 6.01 -1.17
C VAL A 10 12.94 6.24 0.06
N GLY A 11 11.72 5.70 0.04
CA GLY A 11 10.80 5.72 1.17
C GLY A 11 11.39 5.06 2.42
N ASP A 12 11.98 3.87 2.26
CA ASP A 12 12.64 3.14 3.36
C ASP A 12 13.77 3.96 3.98
N VAL A 13 14.64 4.54 3.15
CA VAL A 13 15.75 5.38 3.63
C VAL A 13 15.23 6.62 4.36
N LEU A 14 14.20 7.28 3.84
CA LEU A 14 13.60 8.44 4.49
C LEU A 14 12.94 8.08 5.82
N LEU A 15 12.31 6.91 5.95
CA LEU A 15 11.71 6.45 7.20
C LEU A 15 12.71 6.04 8.28
N LEU A 16 14.01 5.97 7.98
CA LEU A 16 15.06 5.84 9.00
C LEU A 16 15.25 7.12 9.82
N GLY A 17 14.82 8.26 9.31
CA GLY A 17 14.87 9.53 10.02
C GLY A 17 13.71 9.69 11.00
N ASP A 18 13.98 10.30 12.18
CA ASP A 18 12.99 10.47 13.26
C ASP A 18 12.10 11.71 13.10
N GLY A 19 12.37 12.56 12.12
CA GLY A 19 11.70 13.86 11.96
C GLY A 19 10.36 13.78 11.20
N PRO A 20 9.44 14.75 11.44
CA PRO A 20 8.20 14.82 10.66
C PRO A 20 8.42 14.97 9.16
N ALA A 21 9.45 15.69 8.74
CA ALA A 21 9.80 15.86 7.32
C ALA A 21 10.26 14.54 6.68
N SER A 22 11.09 13.75 7.40
CA SER A 22 11.52 12.43 6.94
C SER A 22 10.33 11.48 6.78
N PHE A 23 9.42 11.47 7.74
CA PHE A 23 8.20 10.67 7.66
C PHE A 23 7.33 11.07 6.46
N LEU A 24 7.08 12.38 6.29
CA LEU A 24 6.28 12.87 5.16
C LEU A 24 6.96 12.56 3.81
N GLY A 25 8.27 12.74 3.72
CA GLY A 25 9.04 12.40 2.53
C GLY A 25 8.95 10.91 2.19
N GLY A 26 9.07 10.04 3.20
CA GLY A 26 8.88 8.59 3.06
C GLY A 26 7.48 8.24 2.55
N LEU A 27 6.45 8.85 3.15
CA LEU A 27 5.06 8.64 2.74
C LEU A 27 4.82 9.04 1.27
N ILE A 28 5.37 10.19 0.84
CA ILE A 28 5.28 10.64 -0.56
C ILE A 28 6.02 9.67 -1.49
N ALA A 29 7.22 9.22 -1.12
CA ALA A 29 7.98 8.28 -1.93
C ALA A 29 7.24 6.95 -2.11
N PHE A 30 6.65 6.40 -1.04
CA PHE A 30 5.81 5.20 -1.12
C PHE A 30 4.55 5.43 -1.96
N LEU A 31 3.87 6.57 -1.79
CA LEU A 31 2.71 6.91 -2.61
C LEU A 31 3.03 6.88 -4.11
N LEU A 32 4.14 7.52 -4.50
CA LEU A 32 4.62 7.50 -5.89
C LEU A 32 5.03 6.08 -6.33
N GLY A 33 5.59 5.28 -5.43
CA GLY A 33 5.88 3.86 -5.65
C GLY A 33 4.63 3.06 -5.98
N HIS A 34 3.53 3.27 -5.22
CA HIS A 34 2.24 2.62 -5.49
C HIS A 34 1.66 3.03 -6.85
N VAL A 35 1.76 4.30 -7.21
CA VAL A 35 1.34 4.77 -8.56
C VAL A 35 2.17 4.09 -9.66
N ALA A 36 3.47 3.91 -9.44
CA ALA A 36 4.33 3.21 -10.39
C ALA A 36 3.98 1.71 -10.50
N TYR A 37 3.59 1.05 -9.41
CA TYR A 37 3.08 -0.33 -9.44
C TYR A 37 1.73 -0.43 -10.14
N ILE A 38 0.81 0.49 -9.90
CA ILE A 38 -0.47 0.58 -10.64
C ILE A 38 -0.20 0.65 -12.14
N ALA A 39 0.74 1.51 -12.57
CA ALA A 39 1.11 1.61 -13.97
C ALA A 39 1.76 0.33 -14.53
N ALA A 40 2.50 -0.42 -13.69
CA ALA A 40 3.06 -1.71 -14.07
C ALA A 40 1.97 -2.79 -14.21
N PHE A 41 1.03 -2.88 -13.28
CA PHE A 41 -0.08 -3.84 -13.31
C PHE A 41 -0.95 -3.68 -14.55
N ARG A 42 -1.20 -2.44 -14.99
CA ARG A 42 -1.97 -2.14 -16.21
C ARG A 42 -1.29 -2.57 -17.51
N ARG A 43 0.00 -2.90 -17.48
CA ARG A 43 0.77 -3.38 -18.65
C ARG A 43 0.87 -4.90 -18.71
N VAL A 44 0.41 -5.58 -17.68
CA VAL A 44 0.38 -7.04 -17.64
C VAL A 44 -0.72 -7.53 -18.59
N PRO A 45 -0.46 -8.55 -19.45
CA PRO A 45 -1.52 -9.22 -20.17
C PRO A 45 -2.55 -9.74 -19.18
N SER A 46 -3.81 -9.32 -19.32
CA SER A 46 -4.86 -9.69 -18.38
C SER A 46 -5.20 -11.17 -18.51
N ALA A 47 -5.10 -11.90 -17.41
CA ALA A 47 -5.86 -13.13 -17.20
C ALA A 47 -7.28 -12.78 -16.69
N ASP A 48 -8.11 -13.78 -16.45
CA ASP A 48 -9.46 -13.54 -15.93
C ASP A 48 -9.39 -12.85 -14.55
N PRO A 49 -10.05 -11.70 -14.37
CA PRO A 49 -10.04 -10.97 -13.11
C PRO A 49 -10.57 -11.82 -11.95
N MET A 50 -9.88 -11.81 -10.82
CA MET A 50 -10.30 -12.53 -9.62
C MET A 50 -11.31 -11.70 -8.81
N TRP A 51 -12.56 -11.69 -9.23
CA TRP A 51 -13.64 -10.85 -8.70
C TRP A 51 -13.84 -10.97 -7.18
N GLY A 52 -13.70 -12.18 -6.62
CA GLY A 52 -13.81 -12.38 -5.18
C GLY A 52 -12.80 -11.55 -4.39
N GLY A 53 -11.54 -11.53 -4.83
CA GLY A 53 -10.49 -10.72 -4.22
C GLY A 53 -10.72 -9.23 -4.42
N ILE A 54 -11.15 -8.82 -5.63
CA ILE A 54 -11.49 -7.41 -5.93
C ILE A 54 -12.56 -6.92 -4.97
N ILE A 55 -13.66 -7.66 -4.83
CA ILE A 55 -14.78 -7.30 -3.94
C ILE A 55 -14.29 -7.23 -2.49
N LEU A 56 -13.59 -8.28 -2.02
CA LEU A 56 -13.10 -8.33 -0.64
C LEU A 56 -12.22 -7.13 -0.29
N VAL A 57 -11.18 -6.87 -1.10
CA VAL A 57 -10.26 -5.75 -0.86
C VAL A 57 -10.98 -4.42 -0.94
N THR A 58 -11.87 -4.24 -1.92
CA THR A 58 -12.66 -3.01 -2.04
C THR A 58 -13.52 -2.77 -0.81
N VAL A 59 -14.23 -3.79 -0.33
CA VAL A 59 -15.06 -3.67 0.89
C VAL A 59 -14.21 -3.33 2.10
N VAL A 60 -13.07 -4.00 2.30
CA VAL A 60 -12.17 -3.71 3.42
C VAL A 60 -11.66 -2.27 3.37
N VAL A 61 -11.21 -1.81 2.20
CA VAL A 61 -10.74 -0.42 2.02
C VAL A 61 -11.86 0.59 2.31
N LEU A 62 -13.07 0.37 1.77
CA LEU A 62 -14.22 1.26 2.01
C LEU A 62 -14.63 1.30 3.49
N VAL A 63 -14.59 0.16 4.18
CA VAL A 63 -14.88 0.08 5.63
C VAL A 63 -13.83 0.88 6.43
N LEU A 64 -12.54 0.70 6.13
CA LEU A 64 -11.47 1.45 6.78
C LEU A 64 -11.57 2.94 6.51
N LEU A 65 -11.84 3.34 5.27
CA LEU A 65 -12.06 4.74 4.90
C LEU A 65 -13.23 5.33 5.70
N TRP A 66 -14.38 4.67 5.70
CA TRP A 66 -15.59 5.16 6.33
C TRP A 66 -15.47 5.29 7.85
N PHE A 67 -14.99 4.25 8.53
CA PHE A 67 -14.99 4.20 10.00
C PHE A 67 -13.74 4.80 10.66
N ARG A 68 -12.62 4.88 9.94
CA ARG A 68 -11.34 5.29 10.54
C ARG A 68 -10.78 6.58 9.97
N LEU A 69 -10.81 6.79 8.67
CA LEU A 69 -10.10 7.88 8.02
C LEU A 69 -10.99 9.10 7.74
N LEU A 70 -12.21 8.91 7.26
CA LEU A 70 -13.13 10.02 7.00
C LEU A 70 -13.46 10.83 8.27
N PRO A 71 -13.71 10.23 9.45
CA PRO A 71 -13.90 11.00 10.66
C PRO A 71 -12.69 11.85 11.06
N LYS A 72 -11.46 11.37 10.80
CA LYS A 72 -10.23 12.15 11.04
C LYS A 72 -10.13 13.32 10.05
N MET A 73 -10.40 13.07 8.77
CA MET A 73 -10.40 14.09 7.73
C MET A 73 -11.42 15.21 8.01
N VAL A 74 -12.63 14.85 8.46
CA VAL A 74 -13.68 15.84 8.79
C VAL A 74 -13.29 16.68 9.99
N ARG A 75 -12.61 16.08 10.99
CA ARG A 75 -12.17 16.80 12.19
C ARG A 75 -10.96 17.69 11.95
N ASP A 76 -10.00 17.23 11.18
CA ASP A 76 -8.83 18.00 10.73
C ASP A 76 -8.46 17.57 9.29
N TRP A 77 -8.87 18.40 8.33
CA TRP A 77 -8.66 18.10 6.92
C TRP A 77 -7.19 18.14 6.51
N ARG A 78 -6.37 18.94 7.19
CA ARG A 78 -4.94 19.08 6.85
C ARG A 78 -4.17 17.81 7.14
N ASP A 79 -4.50 17.15 8.24
CA ASP A 79 -3.88 15.89 8.63
C ASP A 79 -4.59 14.67 8.02
N GLY A 80 -5.91 14.74 7.86
CA GLY A 80 -6.72 13.63 7.38
C GLY A 80 -6.70 13.42 5.87
N ALA A 81 -6.69 14.50 5.08
CA ALA A 81 -6.75 14.38 3.62
C ALA A 81 -5.57 13.63 3.00
N PRO A 82 -4.29 13.85 3.41
CA PRO A 82 -3.17 13.05 2.92
C PRO A 82 -3.30 11.57 3.24
N LEU A 83 -3.83 11.22 4.42
CA LEU A 83 -4.04 9.83 4.82
C LEU A 83 -5.13 9.14 3.99
N VAL A 84 -6.23 9.86 3.71
CA VAL A 84 -7.30 9.35 2.83
C VAL A 84 -6.77 9.13 1.42
N LEU A 85 -6.05 10.10 0.86
CA LEU A 85 -5.45 9.98 -0.46
C LEU A 85 -4.51 8.78 -0.54
N TYR A 86 -3.65 8.62 0.47
CA TYR A 86 -2.74 7.48 0.55
C TYR A 86 -3.49 6.15 0.59
N ALA A 87 -4.50 6.03 1.45
CA ALA A 87 -5.31 4.82 1.58
C ALA A 87 -6.07 4.47 0.29
N VAL A 88 -6.56 5.48 -0.45
CA VAL A 88 -7.21 5.27 -1.74
C VAL A 88 -6.22 4.73 -2.78
N ILE A 89 -5.03 5.31 -2.87
CA ILE A 89 -4.03 4.89 -3.86
C ILE A 89 -3.52 3.46 -3.59
N ILE A 90 -3.19 3.13 -2.33
CA ILE A 90 -2.74 1.77 -2.00
C ILE A 90 -3.89 0.76 -2.12
N GLY A 91 -5.10 1.13 -1.76
CA GLY A 91 -6.29 0.31 -1.97
C GLY A 91 -6.52 0.02 -3.46
N LEU A 92 -6.42 1.04 -4.30
CA LEU A 92 -6.50 0.90 -5.76
C LEU A 92 -5.41 -0.02 -6.30
N MET A 93 -4.17 0.11 -5.81
CA MET A 93 -3.07 -0.79 -6.19
C MET A 93 -3.40 -2.24 -5.85
N ALA A 94 -3.89 -2.51 -4.64
CA ALA A 94 -4.26 -3.87 -4.23
C ALA A 94 -5.41 -4.44 -5.08
N VAL A 95 -6.46 -3.65 -5.34
CA VAL A 95 -7.59 -4.04 -6.22
C VAL A 95 -7.11 -4.37 -7.63
N LEU A 96 -6.24 -3.52 -8.21
CA LEU A 96 -5.68 -3.76 -9.54
C LEU A 96 -4.77 -4.99 -9.57
N GLY A 97 -4.08 -5.30 -8.47
CA GLY A 97 -3.37 -6.58 -8.33
C GLY A 97 -4.28 -7.79 -8.55
N TRP A 98 -5.48 -7.80 -7.96
CA TRP A 98 -6.49 -8.85 -8.17
C TRP A 98 -7.09 -8.80 -9.58
N ALA A 99 -7.20 -7.62 -10.17
CA ALA A 99 -7.70 -7.44 -11.53
C ALA A 99 -6.75 -7.96 -12.61
N THR A 100 -5.45 -8.13 -12.31
CA THR A 100 -4.50 -8.78 -13.24
C THR A 100 -4.82 -10.25 -13.52
N GLY A 101 -5.58 -10.92 -12.64
CA GLY A 101 -5.81 -12.36 -12.70
C GLY A 101 -4.62 -13.22 -12.25
N HIS A 102 -3.52 -12.61 -11.80
CA HIS A 102 -2.32 -13.31 -11.35
C HIS A 102 -2.24 -13.34 -9.82
N LEU A 103 -2.49 -14.51 -9.22
CA LEU A 103 -2.61 -14.67 -7.76
C LEU A 103 -1.40 -14.17 -6.98
N VAL A 104 -0.19 -14.37 -7.50
CA VAL A 104 1.05 -13.92 -6.83
C VAL A 104 1.11 -12.40 -6.73
N VAL A 105 0.75 -11.70 -7.81
CA VAL A 105 0.67 -10.23 -7.84
C VAL A 105 -0.41 -9.73 -6.89
N ALA A 106 -1.58 -10.38 -6.91
CA ALA A 106 -2.72 -10.05 -6.06
C ALA A 106 -2.40 -10.16 -4.56
N ILE A 107 -1.77 -11.27 -4.15
CA ILE A 107 -1.32 -11.47 -2.77
C ILE A 107 -0.26 -10.42 -2.40
N GLY A 108 0.69 -10.15 -3.29
CA GLY A 108 1.70 -9.11 -3.08
C GLY A 108 1.10 -7.73 -2.83
N GLY A 109 0.15 -7.29 -3.68
CA GLY A 109 -0.57 -6.02 -3.49
C GLY A 109 -1.36 -5.97 -2.19
N THR A 110 -2.00 -7.07 -1.80
CA THR A 110 -2.75 -7.17 -0.53
C THR A 110 -1.82 -7.11 0.69
N LEU A 111 -0.69 -7.81 0.66
CA LEU A 111 0.30 -7.75 1.74
C LEU A 111 0.90 -6.35 1.90
N PHE A 112 1.09 -5.63 0.79
CA PHE A 112 1.55 -4.24 0.85
C PHE A 112 0.52 -3.36 1.56
N LEU A 113 -0.77 -3.47 1.18
CA LEU A 113 -1.86 -2.77 1.86
C LEU A 113 -1.89 -3.09 3.37
N VAL A 114 -1.71 -4.35 3.76
CA VAL A 114 -1.66 -4.77 5.17
C VAL A 114 -0.46 -4.14 5.88
N SER A 115 0.73 -4.15 5.27
CA SER A 115 1.93 -3.54 5.82
C SER A 115 1.70 -2.06 6.14
N ASP A 116 1.17 -1.32 5.18
CA ASP A 116 0.95 0.12 5.32
C ASP A 116 -0.17 0.44 6.31
N ALA A 117 -1.21 -0.40 6.38
CA ALA A 117 -2.23 -0.28 7.40
C ALA A 117 -1.66 -0.45 8.82
N VAL A 118 -0.74 -1.42 9.02
CA VAL A 118 -0.04 -1.61 10.30
C VAL A 118 0.91 -0.46 10.59
N LEU A 119 1.63 0.04 9.58
CA LEU A 119 2.51 1.21 9.71
C LEU A 119 1.71 2.45 10.16
N ALA A 120 0.59 2.73 9.50
CA ALA A 120 -0.31 3.81 9.85
C ALA A 120 -0.90 3.65 11.25
N TYR A 121 -1.32 2.44 11.61
CA TYR A 121 -1.84 2.15 12.96
C TYR A 121 -0.78 2.40 14.04
N ASN A 122 0.46 1.92 13.83
CA ASN A 122 1.57 2.15 14.74
C ASN A 122 1.94 3.63 14.89
N ARG A 123 1.74 4.41 13.83
CA ARG A 123 2.09 5.85 13.81
C ARG A 123 1.02 6.72 14.46
N PHE A 124 -0.26 6.44 14.20
CA PHE A 124 -1.35 7.35 14.51
C PHE A 124 -2.28 6.90 15.64
N GLU A 125 -2.26 5.62 15.99
CA GLU A 125 -3.13 5.07 17.04
C GLU A 125 -2.32 4.57 18.24
N ARG A 126 -1.66 3.43 18.09
CA ARG A 126 -0.94 2.77 19.17
C ARG A 126 0.16 1.86 18.60
N GLN A 127 1.33 1.88 19.20
CA GLN A 127 2.40 0.94 18.83
C GLN A 127 2.02 -0.49 19.24
N LEU A 128 2.01 -1.39 18.28
CA LEU A 128 1.86 -2.83 18.51
C LEU A 128 3.19 -3.41 18.99
N VAL A 129 3.14 -4.38 19.89
CA VAL A 129 4.33 -5.03 20.49
C VAL A 129 5.33 -5.52 19.43
N HIS A 130 4.85 -6.05 18.30
CA HIS A 130 5.69 -6.51 17.17
C HIS A 130 5.38 -5.76 15.88
N GLY A 131 4.82 -4.56 15.97
CA GLY A 131 4.34 -3.81 14.81
C GLY A 131 5.43 -3.54 13.77
N ARG A 132 6.65 -3.20 14.20
CA ARG A 132 7.80 -3.00 13.31
C ARG A 132 8.17 -4.28 12.55
N LEU A 133 8.20 -5.43 13.23
CA LEU A 133 8.49 -6.72 12.61
C LEU A 133 7.41 -7.10 11.59
N ILE A 134 6.14 -6.90 11.94
CA ILE A 134 5.01 -7.18 11.04
C ILE A 134 5.14 -6.35 9.76
N VAL A 135 5.37 -5.04 9.89
CA VAL A 135 5.60 -4.15 8.74
C VAL A 135 6.75 -4.64 7.87
N MET A 136 7.91 -4.91 8.48
CA MET A 136 9.10 -5.36 7.74
C MET A 136 8.84 -6.66 6.97
N VAL A 137 8.26 -7.67 7.61
CA VAL A 137 8.00 -8.96 6.98
C VAL A 137 6.96 -8.85 5.87
N THR A 138 5.82 -8.20 6.14
CA THR A 138 4.73 -8.10 5.15
C THR A 138 5.14 -7.24 3.96
N TYR A 139 5.86 -6.14 4.20
CA TYR A 139 6.37 -5.26 3.16
C TYR A 139 7.37 -5.96 2.23
N HIS A 140 8.43 -6.59 2.78
CA HIS A 140 9.44 -7.25 1.94
C HIS A 140 8.86 -8.45 1.19
N LEU A 141 7.95 -9.20 1.82
CA LEU A 141 7.26 -10.29 1.14
C LEU A 141 6.35 -9.76 0.03
N ALA A 142 5.66 -8.64 0.25
CA ALA A 142 4.84 -7.97 -0.76
C ALA A 142 5.70 -7.56 -1.97
N GLN A 143 6.81 -6.88 -1.73
CA GLN A 143 7.77 -6.48 -2.78
C GLN A 143 8.26 -7.68 -3.58
N PHE A 144 8.69 -8.74 -2.88
CA PHE A 144 9.15 -9.97 -3.52
C PHE A 144 8.06 -10.58 -4.42
N LEU A 145 6.84 -10.72 -3.91
CA LEU A 145 5.73 -11.33 -4.65
C LEU A 145 5.31 -10.48 -5.87
N ILE A 146 5.27 -9.16 -5.73
CA ILE A 146 4.97 -8.27 -6.86
C ILE A 146 6.03 -8.42 -7.96
N VAL A 147 7.31 -8.35 -7.58
CA VAL A 147 8.42 -8.48 -8.54
C VAL A 147 8.39 -9.85 -9.19
N TRP A 148 8.33 -10.91 -8.38
CA TRP A 148 8.30 -12.29 -8.87
C TRP A 148 7.12 -12.56 -9.78
N GLY A 149 5.92 -12.09 -9.37
CA GLY A 149 4.71 -12.23 -10.17
C GLY A 149 4.82 -11.52 -11.51
N LEU A 150 5.27 -10.26 -11.52
CA LEU A 150 5.39 -9.46 -12.74
C LEU A 150 6.52 -9.91 -13.70
N LEU A 151 7.51 -10.63 -13.22
CA LEU A 151 8.57 -11.18 -14.07
C LEU A 151 8.17 -12.51 -14.74
N ARG A 152 7.05 -13.10 -14.35
CA ARG A 152 6.58 -14.39 -14.88
C ARG A 152 5.34 -14.31 -15.76
N VAL A 153 4.84 -13.13 -16.00
CA VAL A 153 3.64 -12.86 -16.82
C VAL A 153 3.97 -12.08 -18.08
#